data_5d30c494bfd220be94e3e5a8259b3c04
#
_entry.id   5d30c494bfd220be94e3e5a8259b3c04
#
_cell.length_a   1.000
_cell.length_b   1.000
_cell.length_c   1.000
_cell.angle_alpha   90.00
_cell.angle_beta   90.00
_cell.angle_gamma   90.00
#
_symmetry.space_group_name_H-M   'P 1'
#
loop_
_entity.id
_entity.type
_entity.pdbx_description
1 polymer ?
#
loop_
_entity_poly.entity_id
_entity_poly.type
_entity_poly.pdbx_seq_one_letter_code
_entity_poly.pdbx_strand_id
1 'polypeptide(L)'
;MTTTTDVLPMLITDVEVVSVERLSPSFVRVVLGAAALADFGVDGPRYDQRMKLVFPDPRTGCLSSAGEAGGSWTTTWLERPAEERGHMRTYTIRDVRGSGADTTIVVDIVLHLEGDQVGPGSTWAAVAAPGDRLVLVAPRRGFEFGGIEFAPSVGAELLMVADETAVPAVCAVLEQLSPTVTGAAFIEVPTAGDVLDVRGPVGVSVTWLVRGQAPLGQRLHDAVVGHLGIGPADVDVAADDVDPDLWETPTFSSSGEEIPATRAVGHELDGLYAWIAGESTVVTGLRRHLVNELQVDRSQVAFMGYWRRGVAMRS
;
A
#
# COMPACT_ATOMS: atom_id res chain seq x y z
N MET A 1 24.36 10.85 35.50
CA MET A 1 24.13 11.22 34.08
C MET A 1 23.00 10.36 33.61
N THR A 2 21.79 10.88 33.51
CA THR A 2 20.63 10.19 32.97
C THR A 2 20.81 10.21 31.46
N THR A 3 21.13 9.08 30.86
CA THR A 3 21.09 8.88 29.40
C THR A 3 19.63 9.06 28.98
N THR A 4 19.30 10.20 28.43
CA THR A 4 18.05 10.37 27.72
C THR A 4 18.13 9.43 26.51
N THR A 5 17.46 8.30 26.58
CA THR A 5 17.30 7.43 25.40
C THR A 5 16.46 8.22 24.42
N ASP A 6 17.06 8.70 23.33
CA ASP A 6 16.33 9.38 22.27
C ASP A 6 15.27 8.40 21.76
N VAL A 7 14.01 8.75 21.97
CA VAL A 7 12.87 7.95 21.53
C VAL A 7 12.78 8.07 20.01
N LEU A 8 12.88 6.95 19.32
CA LEU A 8 12.77 6.93 17.86
C LEU A 8 11.37 7.40 17.40
N PRO A 9 11.28 8.13 16.27
CA PRO A 9 10.00 8.54 15.68
C PRO A 9 9.19 7.35 15.15
N MET A 10 9.82 6.19 15.02
CA MET A 10 9.18 4.95 14.60
C MET A 10 9.21 3.91 15.72
N LEU A 11 8.18 3.08 15.74
CA LEU A 11 8.11 1.89 16.57
C LEU A 11 8.74 0.73 15.81
N ILE A 12 9.78 0.13 16.38
CA ILE A 12 10.42 -1.09 15.88
C ILE A 12 10.29 -2.14 16.98
N THR A 13 9.53 -3.20 16.72
CA THR A 13 9.22 -4.21 17.74
C THR A 13 8.95 -5.58 17.14
N ASP A 14 9.28 -6.61 17.91
CA ASP A 14 8.77 -7.96 17.63
C ASP A 14 7.27 -7.98 17.87
N VAL A 15 6.53 -8.62 16.96
CA VAL A 15 5.08 -8.84 17.05
C VAL A 15 4.77 -10.31 16.87
N GLU A 16 3.70 -10.76 17.49
CA GLU A 16 3.21 -12.13 17.39
C GLU A 16 1.88 -12.15 16.64
N VAL A 17 1.66 -13.19 15.85
CA VAL A 17 0.40 -13.46 15.19
C VAL A 17 -0.64 -13.87 16.22
N VAL A 18 -1.68 -13.08 16.39
CA VAL A 18 -2.82 -13.34 17.28
C VAL A 18 -3.86 -14.23 16.60
N SER A 19 -4.14 -13.95 15.33
CA SER A 19 -5.07 -14.73 14.52
C SER A 19 -4.77 -14.63 13.03
N VAL A 20 -5.21 -15.65 12.30
CA VAL A 20 -5.12 -15.72 10.83
C VAL A 20 -6.51 -16.09 10.30
N GLU A 21 -6.95 -15.40 9.26
CA GLU A 21 -8.22 -15.65 8.59
C GLU A 21 -8.02 -15.64 7.07
N ARG A 22 -8.53 -16.68 6.39
CA ARG A 22 -8.57 -16.70 4.93
C ARG A 22 -9.79 -15.91 4.45
N LEU A 23 -9.56 -14.73 3.88
CA LEU A 23 -10.65 -13.86 3.40
C LEU A 23 -11.18 -14.30 2.03
N SER A 24 -10.31 -14.81 1.17
CA SER A 24 -10.61 -15.19 -0.21
C SER A 24 -9.54 -16.12 -0.78
N PRO A 25 -9.65 -16.60 -2.03
CA PRO A 25 -8.58 -17.36 -2.67
C PRO A 25 -7.23 -16.67 -2.64
N SER A 26 -7.18 -15.33 -2.77
CA SER A 26 -5.94 -14.56 -2.86
C SER A 26 -5.63 -13.70 -1.64
N PHE A 27 -6.51 -13.64 -0.60
CA PHE A 27 -6.28 -12.77 0.55
C PHE A 27 -6.28 -13.54 1.88
N VAL A 28 -5.27 -13.23 2.70
CA VAL A 28 -5.16 -13.68 4.09
C VAL A 28 -5.10 -12.46 5.00
N ARG A 29 -5.93 -12.42 6.02
CA ARG A 29 -5.89 -11.44 7.12
C ARG A 29 -5.06 -11.98 8.25
N VAL A 30 -4.10 -11.20 8.71
CA VAL A 30 -3.26 -11.48 9.88
C VAL A 30 -3.48 -10.38 10.91
N VAL A 31 -3.70 -10.76 12.15
CA VAL A 31 -3.77 -9.84 13.28
C VAL A 31 -2.49 -9.98 14.08
N LEU A 32 -1.80 -8.88 14.27
CA LEU A 32 -0.50 -8.81 14.95
C LEU A 32 -0.65 -8.10 16.29
N GLY A 33 -0.05 -8.65 17.34
CA GLY A 33 -0.09 -8.11 18.70
C GLY A 33 1.30 -8.03 19.33
N ALA A 34 1.48 -7.02 20.18
CA ALA A 34 2.62 -6.87 21.10
C ALA A 34 2.31 -5.78 22.11
N ALA A 35 2.81 -5.88 23.34
CA ALA A 35 2.62 -4.85 24.36
C ALA A 35 3.14 -3.46 23.91
N ALA A 36 4.24 -3.45 23.12
CA ALA A 36 4.81 -2.23 22.56
C ALA A 36 3.89 -1.48 21.59
N LEU A 37 2.84 -2.12 21.03
CA LEU A 37 1.85 -1.47 20.19
C LEU A 37 0.99 -0.44 20.95
N ALA A 38 1.09 -0.37 22.29
CA ALA A 38 0.55 0.72 23.09
C ALA A 38 1.08 2.10 22.63
N ASP A 39 2.29 2.13 22.09
CA ASP A 39 2.94 3.35 21.58
C ASP A 39 2.61 3.63 20.10
N PHE A 40 1.92 2.74 19.42
CA PHE A 40 1.52 2.95 18.02
C PHE A 40 0.51 4.09 17.90
N GLY A 41 0.65 4.90 16.86
CA GLY A 41 -0.36 5.92 16.50
C GLY A 41 0.10 6.83 15.39
N VAL A 42 -0.89 7.39 14.69
CA VAL A 42 -0.77 8.51 13.77
C VAL A 42 -1.77 9.58 14.15
N ASP A 43 -1.48 10.83 13.84
CA ASP A 43 -2.42 11.93 14.04
C ASP A 43 -3.41 11.96 12.86
N GLY A 44 -4.70 11.85 13.14
CA GLY A 44 -5.76 11.86 12.14
C GLY A 44 -6.12 10.48 11.56
N PRO A 45 -6.80 10.46 10.39
CA PRO A 45 -7.14 9.22 9.70
C PRO A 45 -5.90 8.50 9.21
N ARG A 46 -5.92 7.16 9.28
CA ARG A 46 -4.78 6.34 8.84
C ARG A 46 -4.76 6.11 7.34
N TYR A 47 -5.91 6.21 6.67
CA TYR A 47 -6.05 5.98 5.22
C TYR A 47 -5.22 4.79 4.72
N ASP A 48 -4.28 5.05 3.79
CA ASP A 48 -3.36 4.09 3.20
C ASP A 48 -2.03 3.95 3.97
N GLN A 49 -2.01 4.27 5.29
CA GLN A 49 -0.80 4.23 6.13
C GLN A 49 -0.01 2.95 5.91
N ARG A 50 1.20 3.13 5.47
CA ARG A 50 2.17 2.04 5.28
C ARG A 50 2.93 1.73 6.56
N MET A 51 3.35 0.49 6.66
CA MET A 51 4.31 -0.03 7.64
C MET A 51 5.24 -1.03 6.97
N LYS A 52 6.30 -1.43 7.67
CA LYS A 52 7.15 -2.52 7.20
C LYS A 52 7.02 -3.73 8.11
N LEU A 53 7.02 -4.91 7.49
CA LEU A 53 7.11 -6.20 8.16
C LEU A 53 8.39 -6.88 7.71
N VAL A 54 9.13 -7.45 8.66
CA VAL A 54 10.26 -8.32 8.39
C VAL A 54 9.82 -9.76 8.61
N PHE A 55 9.86 -10.54 7.55
CA PHE A 55 9.51 -11.95 7.53
C PHE A 55 10.75 -12.81 7.74
N PRO A 56 10.62 -13.98 8.35
CA PRO A 56 11.71 -14.96 8.41
C PRO A 56 12.20 -15.33 6.99
N ASP A 57 13.48 -15.61 6.86
CA ASP A 57 13.99 -16.19 5.60
C ASP A 57 13.31 -17.55 5.34
N PRO A 58 12.68 -17.76 4.17
CA PRO A 58 11.88 -18.96 3.91
C PRO A 58 12.69 -20.25 3.86
N ARG A 59 14.01 -20.17 3.72
CA ARG A 59 14.90 -21.35 3.65
C ARG A 59 15.43 -21.72 5.02
N THR A 60 15.77 -20.73 5.85
CA THR A 60 16.43 -20.94 7.14
C THR A 60 15.47 -20.80 8.32
N GLY A 61 14.32 -20.10 8.13
CA GLY A 61 13.41 -19.71 9.19
C GLY A 61 13.99 -18.62 10.11
N CYS A 62 15.15 -18.07 9.78
CA CYS A 62 15.79 -17.05 10.60
C CYS A 62 15.08 -15.71 10.49
N LEU A 63 14.93 -15.04 11.62
CA LEU A 63 14.40 -13.71 11.76
C LEU A 63 15.25 -12.96 12.78
N SER A 64 15.86 -11.85 12.37
CA SER A 64 16.53 -10.95 13.32
C SER A 64 15.50 -10.20 14.13
N SER A 65 15.45 -10.45 15.45
CA SER A 65 14.60 -9.74 16.39
C SER A 65 14.85 -8.21 16.35
N ALA A 66 13.83 -7.43 16.67
CA ALA A 66 13.96 -6.00 16.89
C ALA A 66 14.98 -5.66 17.98
N GLY A 67 15.09 -6.54 18.99
CA GLY A 67 15.96 -6.35 20.13
C GLY A 67 15.72 -5.02 20.83
N GLU A 68 16.79 -4.39 21.30
CA GLU A 68 16.77 -3.00 21.74
C GLU A 68 16.98 -2.09 20.52
N ALA A 69 15.89 -1.80 19.78
CA ALA A 69 15.92 -0.98 18.60
C ALA A 69 16.38 0.44 18.95
N GLY A 70 17.59 0.79 18.53
CA GLY A 70 18.14 2.14 18.61
C GLY A 70 18.16 2.80 17.23
N GLY A 71 18.63 4.05 17.16
CA GLY A 71 18.69 4.83 15.92
C GLY A 71 19.47 4.19 14.76
N SER A 72 20.32 3.22 15.03
CA SER A 72 21.09 2.45 14.04
C SER A 72 20.46 1.12 13.65
N TRP A 73 19.27 0.78 14.14
CA TRP A 73 18.69 -0.56 13.91
C TRP A 73 18.63 -0.94 12.43
N THR A 74 18.13 -0.04 11.56
CA THR A 74 18.02 -0.32 10.12
C THR A 74 19.38 -0.60 9.49
N THR A 75 20.41 0.20 9.84
CA THR A 75 21.77 0.01 9.34
C THR A 75 22.33 -1.32 9.80
N THR A 76 22.24 -1.61 11.09
CA THR A 76 22.70 -2.88 11.68
C THR A 76 21.95 -4.09 11.09
N TRP A 77 20.65 -3.95 10.83
CA TRP A 77 19.84 -4.98 10.17
C TRP A 77 20.31 -5.23 8.74
N LEU A 78 20.60 -4.16 7.96
CA LEU A 78 21.10 -4.27 6.57
C LEU A 78 22.50 -4.89 6.48
N GLU A 79 23.35 -4.70 7.48
CA GLU A 79 24.70 -5.25 7.54
C GLU A 79 24.73 -6.77 7.79
N ARG A 80 23.63 -7.35 8.28
CA ARG A 80 23.55 -8.81 8.50
C ARG A 80 23.38 -9.55 7.17
N PRO A 81 23.89 -10.78 7.04
CA PRO A 81 23.61 -11.64 5.90
C PRO A 81 22.10 -11.78 5.66
N ALA A 82 21.69 -11.83 4.39
CA ALA A 82 20.27 -11.86 4.02
C ALA A 82 19.55 -13.09 4.64
N GLU A 83 20.22 -14.22 4.70
CA GLU A 83 19.73 -15.49 5.29
C GLU A 83 19.53 -15.43 6.82
N GLU A 84 20.12 -14.45 7.49
CA GLU A 84 20.02 -14.26 8.95
C GLU A 84 19.05 -13.15 9.33
N ARG A 85 18.93 -12.11 8.48
CA ARG A 85 18.16 -10.91 8.81
C ARG A 85 16.67 -11.02 8.50
N GLY A 86 16.27 -11.95 7.65
CA GLY A 86 14.93 -12.03 7.10
C GLY A 86 14.67 -11.03 5.97
N HIS A 87 13.42 -10.90 5.55
CA HIS A 87 13.02 -10.11 4.39
C HIS A 87 12.03 -9.01 4.77
N MET A 88 12.43 -7.76 4.59
CA MET A 88 11.57 -6.61 4.84
C MET A 88 10.65 -6.34 3.64
N ARG A 89 9.35 -6.14 3.91
CA ARG A 89 8.35 -5.74 2.90
C ARG A 89 7.42 -4.67 3.46
N THR A 90 6.89 -3.85 2.57
CA THR A 90 5.93 -2.79 2.91
C THR A 90 4.52 -3.32 2.77
N TYR A 91 3.68 -3.02 3.76
CA TYR A 91 2.26 -3.35 3.79
C TYR A 91 1.44 -2.16 4.27
N THR A 92 0.16 -2.15 3.93
CA THR A 92 -0.80 -1.20 4.48
C THR A 92 -1.31 -1.69 5.84
N ILE A 93 -1.46 -0.78 6.79
CA ILE A 93 -2.23 -1.02 8.01
C ILE A 93 -3.70 -1.03 7.64
N ARG A 94 -4.29 -2.23 7.54
CA ARG A 94 -5.70 -2.38 7.15
C ARG A 94 -6.65 -1.87 8.22
N ASP A 95 -6.34 -2.14 9.49
CA ASP A 95 -7.12 -1.72 10.63
C ASP A 95 -6.28 -1.76 11.92
N VAL A 96 -6.75 -1.10 12.96
CA VAL A 96 -6.18 -1.13 14.30
C VAL A 96 -7.31 -1.39 15.30
N ARG A 97 -7.13 -2.39 16.15
CA ARG A 97 -8.13 -2.82 17.13
C ARG A 97 -7.57 -2.74 18.54
N GLY A 98 -8.45 -2.60 19.51
CA GLY A 98 -8.06 -2.48 20.92
C GLY A 98 -7.47 -1.12 21.27
N SER A 99 -6.84 -1.03 22.45
CA SER A 99 -6.19 0.19 22.93
C SER A 99 -5.13 -0.15 23.99
N GLY A 100 -4.15 0.74 24.19
CA GLY A 100 -3.07 0.50 25.13
C GLY A 100 -2.33 -0.81 24.83
N ALA A 101 -2.08 -1.63 25.84
CA ALA A 101 -1.37 -2.91 25.70
C ALA A 101 -2.13 -3.96 24.86
N ASP A 102 -3.45 -3.79 24.69
CA ASP A 102 -4.29 -4.69 23.88
C ASP A 102 -4.40 -4.22 22.42
N THR A 103 -3.63 -3.21 22.02
CA THR A 103 -3.59 -2.75 20.63
C THR A 103 -3.09 -3.86 19.71
N THR A 104 -3.83 -4.09 18.63
CA THR A 104 -3.43 -5.02 17.56
C THR A 104 -3.52 -4.32 16.21
N ILE A 105 -2.65 -4.74 15.29
CA ILE A 105 -2.62 -4.26 13.91
C ILE A 105 -3.14 -5.35 12.99
N VAL A 106 -4.08 -5.02 12.12
CA VAL A 106 -4.63 -5.89 11.10
C VAL A 106 -3.94 -5.65 9.77
N VAL A 107 -3.51 -6.70 9.10
CA VAL A 107 -2.87 -6.67 7.79
C VAL A 107 -3.56 -7.67 6.87
N ASP A 108 -3.95 -7.23 5.69
CA ASP A 108 -4.41 -8.13 4.63
C ASP A 108 -3.25 -8.34 3.65
N ILE A 109 -2.85 -9.59 3.49
CA ILE A 109 -1.70 -10.00 2.66
C ILE A 109 -2.23 -10.71 1.43
N VAL A 110 -1.77 -10.26 0.25
CA VAL A 110 -2.07 -10.92 -1.02
C VAL A 110 -1.18 -12.13 -1.19
N LEU A 111 -1.77 -13.24 -1.60
CA LEU A 111 -1.09 -14.48 -1.91
C LEU A 111 -0.84 -14.57 -3.42
N HIS A 112 0.36 -14.24 -3.83
CA HIS A 112 0.87 -14.54 -5.16
C HIS A 112 1.66 -15.85 -5.07
N LEU A 113 1.00 -16.99 -5.25
CA LEU A 113 1.58 -18.33 -5.09
C LEU A 113 1.87 -19.02 -6.42
N GLU A 114 1.59 -18.38 -7.55
CA GLU A 114 1.81 -18.93 -8.89
C GLU A 114 2.95 -18.21 -9.60
N GLY A 115 3.72 -18.98 -10.42
CA GLY A 115 4.84 -18.47 -11.20
C GLY A 115 6.14 -18.30 -10.42
N ASP A 116 7.14 -17.71 -11.08
CA ASP A 116 8.53 -17.57 -10.56
C ASP A 116 8.68 -16.47 -9.50
N GLN A 117 7.57 -15.89 -8.99
CA GLN A 117 7.58 -14.66 -8.21
C GLN A 117 6.91 -14.76 -6.84
N VAL A 118 6.95 -15.93 -6.24
CA VAL A 118 6.45 -16.09 -4.89
C VAL A 118 7.34 -15.32 -3.91
N GLY A 119 6.86 -14.16 -3.46
CA GLY A 119 7.58 -13.32 -2.52
C GLY A 119 7.59 -13.90 -1.09
N PRO A 120 8.56 -13.50 -0.23
CA PRO A 120 8.67 -14.02 1.14
C PRO A 120 7.41 -13.79 1.97
N GLY A 121 6.72 -12.66 1.78
CA GLY A 121 5.48 -12.36 2.47
C GLY A 121 4.33 -13.30 2.08
N SER A 122 4.13 -13.58 0.79
CA SER A 122 3.12 -14.53 0.31
C SER A 122 3.43 -15.97 0.77
N THR A 123 4.70 -16.38 0.68
CA THR A 123 5.16 -17.69 1.17
C THR A 123 4.86 -17.87 2.65
N TRP A 124 5.21 -16.88 3.45
CA TRP A 124 4.95 -16.89 4.89
C TRP A 124 3.44 -16.89 5.20
N ALA A 125 2.68 -15.97 4.60
CA ALA A 125 1.25 -15.80 4.87
C ALA A 125 0.42 -17.04 4.47
N ALA A 126 0.87 -17.82 3.49
CA ALA A 126 0.20 -19.05 3.08
C ALA A 126 0.15 -20.12 4.18
N VAL A 127 1.08 -20.09 5.14
CA VAL A 127 1.23 -21.06 6.23
C VAL A 127 1.21 -20.43 7.62
N ALA A 128 1.00 -19.13 7.71
CA ALA A 128 1.01 -18.37 8.96
C ALA A 128 0.02 -18.94 9.97
N ALA A 129 0.41 -18.98 11.24
CA ALA A 129 -0.37 -19.48 12.34
C ALA A 129 -0.26 -18.58 13.58
N PRO A 130 -1.23 -18.60 14.51
CA PRO A 130 -1.09 -17.94 15.79
C PRO A 130 0.18 -18.37 16.52
N GLY A 131 0.92 -17.41 17.08
CA GLY A 131 2.21 -17.61 17.72
C GLY A 131 3.42 -17.37 16.81
N ASP A 132 3.25 -17.28 15.50
CA ASP A 132 4.33 -16.90 14.59
C ASP A 132 4.81 -15.48 14.88
N ARG A 133 6.08 -15.21 14.60
CA ARG A 133 6.71 -13.93 14.92
C ARG A 133 7.20 -13.20 13.69
N LEU A 134 7.04 -11.88 13.72
CA LEU A 134 7.55 -10.92 12.74
C LEU A 134 8.23 -9.76 13.47
N VAL A 135 9.01 -8.94 12.74
CA VAL A 135 9.38 -7.60 13.21
C VAL A 135 8.55 -6.56 12.48
N LEU A 136 7.99 -5.64 13.23
CA LEU A 136 7.19 -4.52 12.74
C LEU A 136 7.98 -3.21 12.83
N VAL A 137 7.92 -2.40 11.76
CA VAL A 137 8.31 -0.99 11.78
C VAL A 137 7.08 -0.16 11.40
N ALA A 138 6.60 0.68 12.33
CA ALA A 138 5.35 1.40 12.21
C ALA A 138 5.42 2.81 12.84
N PRO A 139 4.44 3.69 12.61
CA PRO A 139 4.35 4.99 13.26
C PRO A 139 4.35 4.89 14.78
N ARG A 140 5.10 5.78 15.44
CA ARG A 140 5.03 5.98 16.88
C ARG A 140 4.16 7.20 17.19
N ARG A 141 3.26 7.06 18.14
CA ARG A 141 2.36 8.15 18.58
C ARG A 141 3.14 9.40 18.99
N GLY A 142 2.68 10.57 18.52
CA GLY A 142 3.27 11.87 18.81
C GLY A 142 4.52 12.20 18.02
N PHE A 143 4.83 11.43 16.97
CA PHE A 143 5.90 11.71 16.03
C PHE A 143 5.38 11.73 14.60
N GLU A 144 5.96 12.60 13.78
CA GLU A 144 5.71 12.58 12.33
C GLU A 144 6.28 11.30 11.72
N PHE A 145 5.47 10.64 10.91
CA PHE A 145 5.85 9.45 10.18
C PHE A 145 5.18 9.47 8.81
N GLY A 146 5.95 9.34 7.74
CA GLY A 146 5.43 9.26 6.39
C GLY A 146 4.61 7.99 6.14
N GLY A 147 4.12 7.83 4.91
CA GLY A 147 3.47 6.61 4.48
C GLY A 147 1.95 6.68 4.42
N ILE A 148 1.37 7.89 4.49
CA ILE A 148 0.04 8.21 4.02
C ILE A 148 0.21 9.05 2.77
N GLU A 149 -0.24 8.52 1.63
CA GLU A 149 -0.14 9.20 0.34
C GLU A 149 -1.52 9.71 -0.14
N PHE A 150 -2.58 9.25 0.49
CA PHE A 150 -3.94 9.69 0.21
C PHE A 150 -4.18 11.07 0.84
N ALA A 151 -4.15 12.12 0.00
CA ALA A 151 -4.26 13.52 0.41
C ALA A 151 -5.11 14.37 -0.57
N PRO A 152 -6.40 14.07 -0.76
CA PRO A 152 -7.25 14.84 -1.65
C PRO A 152 -7.48 16.27 -1.13
N SER A 153 -7.59 17.22 -2.05
CA SER A 153 -8.10 18.56 -1.73
C SER A 153 -9.56 18.49 -1.25
N VAL A 154 -9.97 19.45 -0.44
CA VAL A 154 -11.36 19.52 0.06
C VAL A 154 -12.31 19.65 -1.12
N GLY A 155 -13.30 18.76 -1.20
CA GLY A 155 -14.32 18.75 -2.25
C GLY A 155 -13.86 18.11 -3.57
N ALA A 156 -12.69 17.49 -3.62
CA ALA A 156 -12.25 16.76 -4.79
C ALA A 156 -13.17 15.56 -5.08
N GLU A 157 -13.40 15.27 -6.35
CA GLU A 157 -14.01 14.03 -6.82
C GLU A 157 -12.94 12.96 -6.88
N LEU A 158 -13.20 11.79 -6.28
CA LEU A 158 -12.20 10.73 -6.20
C LEU A 158 -12.22 9.82 -7.41
N LEU A 159 -11.02 9.47 -7.88
CA LEU A 159 -10.77 8.35 -8.76
C LEU A 159 -9.74 7.44 -8.10
N MET A 160 -10.16 6.31 -7.57
CA MET A 160 -9.25 5.31 -7.00
C MET A 160 -9.10 4.15 -7.97
N VAL A 161 -7.86 3.76 -8.25
CA VAL A 161 -7.55 2.66 -9.17
C VAL A 161 -6.53 1.73 -8.53
N ALA A 162 -6.88 0.46 -8.43
CA ALA A 162 -6.09 -0.50 -7.68
C ALA A 162 -6.09 -1.90 -8.32
N ASP A 163 -4.96 -2.59 -8.26
CA ASP A 163 -4.94 -4.04 -8.39
C ASP A 163 -5.08 -4.73 -7.02
N GLU A 164 -5.01 -6.06 -6.99
CA GLU A 164 -5.16 -6.86 -5.77
C GLU A 164 -4.20 -6.44 -4.65
N THR A 165 -3.00 -5.95 -4.98
CA THR A 165 -2.00 -5.57 -3.96
C THR A 165 -2.39 -4.31 -3.19
N ALA A 166 -3.18 -3.44 -3.82
CA ALA A 166 -3.63 -2.18 -3.23
C ALA A 166 -5.05 -2.27 -2.64
N VAL A 167 -5.76 -3.41 -2.76
CA VAL A 167 -7.07 -3.63 -2.12
C VAL A 167 -7.09 -3.26 -0.64
N PRO A 168 -6.10 -3.68 0.19
CA PRO A 168 -6.10 -3.31 1.60
C PRO A 168 -6.08 -1.81 1.85
N ALA A 169 -5.36 -1.05 1.01
CA ALA A 169 -5.27 0.40 1.10
C ALA A 169 -6.58 1.08 0.67
N VAL A 170 -7.16 0.67 -0.47
CA VAL A 170 -8.46 1.19 -0.93
C VAL A 170 -9.53 0.95 0.13
N CYS A 171 -9.63 -0.27 0.67
CA CYS A 171 -10.59 -0.59 1.72
C CYS A 171 -10.38 0.27 2.97
N ALA A 172 -9.12 0.45 3.41
CA ALA A 172 -8.80 1.27 4.57
C ALA A 172 -9.14 2.74 4.36
N VAL A 173 -8.91 3.28 3.16
CA VAL A 173 -9.28 4.65 2.80
C VAL A 173 -10.79 4.80 2.79
N LEU A 174 -11.51 3.98 2.02
CA LEU A 174 -12.96 4.09 1.84
C LEU A 174 -13.71 4.06 3.17
N GLU A 175 -13.31 3.19 4.09
CA GLU A 175 -13.93 3.07 5.42
C GLU A 175 -13.73 4.29 6.33
N GLN A 176 -12.76 5.14 6.03
CA GLN A 176 -12.41 6.34 6.82
C GLN A 176 -12.83 7.65 6.16
N LEU A 177 -13.37 7.60 4.93
CA LEU A 177 -13.83 8.79 4.23
C LEU A 177 -15.08 9.41 4.86
N SER A 178 -15.22 10.74 4.72
CA SER A 178 -16.48 11.42 5.06
C SER A 178 -17.63 10.90 4.19
N PRO A 179 -18.85 10.76 4.76
CA PRO A 179 -20.04 10.35 4.00
C PRO A 179 -20.39 11.26 2.80
N THR A 180 -19.83 12.47 2.76
CA THR A 180 -20.08 13.46 1.71
C THR A 180 -19.16 13.34 0.50
N VAL A 181 -18.16 12.47 0.57
CA VAL A 181 -17.21 12.26 -0.53
C VAL A 181 -17.89 11.55 -1.70
N THR A 182 -17.57 11.98 -2.91
CA THR A 182 -18.07 11.41 -4.16
C THR A 182 -16.93 10.94 -5.06
N GLY A 183 -17.24 10.05 -6.01
CA GLY A 183 -16.26 9.58 -6.98
C GLY A 183 -16.43 8.11 -7.37
N ALA A 184 -15.36 7.51 -7.86
CA ALA A 184 -15.33 6.12 -8.30
C ALA A 184 -14.06 5.39 -7.80
N ALA A 185 -14.20 4.10 -7.53
CA ALA A 185 -13.10 3.19 -7.26
C ALA A 185 -13.19 1.98 -8.21
N PHE A 186 -12.14 1.73 -8.97
CA PHE A 186 -11.97 0.57 -9.84
C PHE A 186 -10.91 -0.35 -9.25
N ILE A 187 -11.29 -1.60 -8.98
CA ILE A 187 -10.44 -2.54 -8.28
C ILE A 187 -10.35 -3.83 -9.08
N GLU A 188 -9.17 -4.14 -9.61
CA GLU A 188 -8.94 -5.39 -10.32
C GLU A 188 -8.51 -6.49 -9.34
N VAL A 189 -9.14 -7.65 -9.44
CA VAL A 189 -8.81 -8.85 -8.65
C VAL A 189 -8.66 -10.07 -9.54
N PRO A 190 -7.85 -11.07 -9.13
CA PRO A 190 -7.60 -12.25 -9.95
C PRO A 190 -8.85 -13.03 -10.31
N THR A 191 -9.72 -13.29 -9.34
CA THR A 191 -10.92 -14.14 -9.49
C THR A 191 -12.17 -13.52 -8.87
N ALA A 192 -13.34 -13.99 -9.25
CA ALA A 192 -14.60 -13.56 -8.66
C ALA A 192 -14.69 -13.87 -7.16
N GLY A 193 -13.97 -14.89 -6.69
CA GLY A 193 -13.89 -15.23 -5.26
C GLY A 193 -13.09 -14.22 -4.43
N ASP A 194 -12.35 -13.31 -5.08
CA ASP A 194 -11.53 -12.28 -4.44
C ASP A 194 -12.25 -10.94 -4.27
N VAL A 195 -13.49 -10.84 -4.72
CA VAL A 195 -14.36 -9.69 -4.47
C VAL A 195 -14.71 -9.65 -2.98
N LEU A 196 -14.29 -8.59 -2.30
CA LEU A 196 -14.52 -8.40 -0.88
C LEU A 196 -15.70 -7.44 -0.63
N ASP A 197 -16.33 -7.58 0.54
CA ASP A 197 -17.30 -6.58 1.01
C ASP A 197 -16.54 -5.33 1.50
N VAL A 198 -16.83 -4.18 0.87
CA VAL A 198 -16.18 -2.90 1.15
C VAL A 198 -17.21 -1.89 1.60
N ARG A 199 -16.95 -1.24 2.72
CA ARG A 199 -17.75 -0.13 3.23
C ARG A 199 -17.13 1.19 2.82
N GLY A 200 -17.99 2.16 2.48
CA GLY A 200 -17.55 3.49 2.10
C GLY A 200 -18.71 4.46 1.95
N PRO A 201 -18.45 5.71 1.57
CA PRO A 201 -19.48 6.71 1.29
C PRO A 201 -20.41 6.26 0.16
N VAL A 202 -21.69 6.50 0.31
CA VAL A 202 -22.71 6.17 -0.74
C VAL A 202 -22.43 6.89 -2.06
N GLY A 203 -21.76 8.07 -1.99
CA GLY A 203 -21.38 8.85 -3.17
C GLY A 203 -20.17 8.29 -3.93
N VAL A 204 -19.48 7.25 -3.42
CA VAL A 204 -18.36 6.61 -4.11
C VAL A 204 -18.82 5.27 -4.67
N SER A 205 -18.83 5.16 -6.02
CA SER A 205 -19.13 3.90 -6.69
C SER A 205 -17.92 2.97 -6.66
N VAL A 206 -18.08 1.73 -6.18
CA VAL A 206 -17.00 0.74 -6.18
C VAL A 206 -17.28 -0.32 -7.24
N THR A 207 -16.39 -0.45 -8.20
CA THR A 207 -16.47 -1.43 -9.30
C THR A 207 -15.34 -2.44 -9.20
N TRP A 208 -15.70 -3.69 -8.95
CA TRP A 208 -14.77 -4.81 -8.98
C TRP A 208 -14.62 -5.36 -10.39
N LEU A 209 -13.38 -5.49 -10.84
CA LEU A 209 -13.00 -5.97 -12.16
C LEU A 209 -12.30 -7.33 -12.01
N VAL A 210 -12.99 -8.40 -12.39
CA VAL A 210 -12.40 -9.74 -12.33
C VAL A 210 -11.48 -9.93 -13.52
N ARG A 211 -10.16 -10.02 -13.29
CA ARG A 211 -9.15 -10.18 -14.34
C ARG A 211 -9.34 -11.47 -15.15
N GLY A 212 -9.46 -12.61 -14.48
CA GLY A 212 -9.54 -13.91 -15.12
C GLY A 212 -8.37 -14.17 -16.06
N GLN A 213 -8.64 -14.35 -17.36
CA GLN A 213 -7.61 -14.58 -18.37
C GLN A 213 -7.17 -13.29 -19.11
N ALA A 214 -7.72 -12.13 -18.77
CA ALA A 214 -7.31 -10.88 -19.39
C ALA A 214 -5.87 -10.50 -18.96
N PRO A 215 -5.14 -9.73 -19.79
CA PRO A 215 -3.87 -9.14 -19.37
C PRO A 215 -4.03 -8.30 -18.10
N LEU A 216 -3.00 -8.32 -17.26
CA LEU A 216 -2.94 -7.53 -16.04
C LEU A 216 -3.14 -6.04 -16.36
N GLY A 217 -4.07 -5.38 -15.64
CA GLY A 217 -4.35 -3.96 -15.79
C GLY A 217 -5.21 -3.57 -16.99
N GLN A 218 -5.46 -4.47 -17.96
CA GLN A 218 -6.28 -4.14 -19.14
C GLN A 218 -7.68 -3.68 -18.73
N ARG A 219 -8.32 -4.39 -17.81
CA ARG A 219 -9.66 -4.04 -17.35
C ARG A 219 -9.69 -2.75 -16.53
N LEU A 220 -8.62 -2.46 -15.77
CA LEU A 220 -8.47 -1.18 -15.08
C LEU A 220 -8.39 -0.03 -16.07
N HIS A 221 -7.53 -0.17 -17.08
CA HIS A 221 -7.38 0.84 -18.12
C HIS A 221 -8.72 1.11 -18.84
N ASP A 222 -9.39 0.06 -19.31
CA ASP A 222 -10.68 0.19 -20.02
C ASP A 222 -11.75 0.86 -19.15
N ALA A 223 -11.79 0.54 -17.84
CA ALA A 223 -12.74 1.11 -16.91
C ALA A 223 -12.47 2.61 -16.65
N VAL A 224 -11.19 3.00 -16.48
CA VAL A 224 -10.80 4.40 -16.28
C VAL A 224 -11.11 5.23 -17.52
N VAL A 225 -10.72 4.76 -18.70
CA VAL A 225 -10.99 5.43 -19.99
C VAL A 225 -12.51 5.60 -20.19
N GLY A 226 -13.28 4.53 -19.95
CA GLY A 226 -14.73 4.58 -20.06
C GLY A 226 -15.38 5.52 -19.05
N HIS A 227 -14.87 5.61 -17.83
CA HIS A 227 -15.35 6.50 -16.78
C HIS A 227 -15.10 7.99 -17.12
N LEU A 228 -13.92 8.29 -17.63
CA LEU A 228 -13.55 9.66 -18.01
C LEU A 228 -14.15 10.11 -19.35
N GLY A 229 -14.88 9.23 -20.05
CA GLY A 229 -15.61 9.56 -21.30
C GLY A 229 -14.68 9.81 -22.49
N ILE A 230 -13.47 9.31 -22.48
CA ILE A 230 -12.44 9.57 -23.47
C ILE A 230 -12.25 8.30 -24.33
N GLY A 231 -12.02 8.49 -25.62
CA GLY A 231 -11.82 7.38 -26.56
C GLY A 231 -10.62 6.48 -26.17
N PRO A 232 -10.55 5.25 -26.70
CA PRO A 232 -9.50 4.31 -26.36
C PRO A 232 -8.14 4.91 -26.69
N ALA A 233 -7.30 5.05 -25.64
CA ALA A 233 -5.91 5.38 -25.80
C ALA A 233 -5.09 4.10 -25.88
N ASP A 234 -4.17 4.01 -26.85
CA ASP A 234 -3.16 2.95 -26.90
C ASP A 234 -2.12 3.23 -25.81
N VAL A 235 -2.34 2.67 -24.61
CA VAL A 235 -1.37 2.74 -23.51
C VAL A 235 -0.49 1.50 -23.55
N ASP A 236 0.41 1.45 -24.52
CA ASP A 236 1.51 0.48 -24.53
C ASP A 236 2.74 1.14 -23.88
N VAL A 237 3.10 0.69 -22.67
CA VAL A 237 4.32 1.11 -21.98
C VAL A 237 5.31 -0.03 -22.08
N ALA A 238 6.40 0.18 -22.83
CA ALA A 238 7.48 -0.78 -22.84
C ALA A 238 8.04 -1.01 -21.44
N ALA A 239 8.23 -2.26 -21.04
CA ALA A 239 8.65 -2.62 -19.69
C ALA A 239 10.00 -1.99 -19.29
N ASP A 240 10.86 -1.68 -20.27
CA ASP A 240 12.18 -1.06 -20.04
C ASP A 240 12.10 0.44 -19.68
N ASP A 241 10.97 1.10 -20.00
CA ASP A 241 10.74 2.51 -19.69
C ASP A 241 10.15 2.75 -18.29
N VAL A 242 9.94 1.70 -17.52
CA VAL A 242 9.31 1.78 -16.20
C VAL A 242 10.38 1.85 -15.11
N ASP A 243 10.38 2.96 -14.37
CA ASP A 243 11.13 3.05 -13.12
C ASP A 243 10.56 2.03 -12.10
N PRO A 244 11.36 1.07 -11.62
CA PRO A 244 10.88 0.07 -10.67
C PRO A 244 10.48 0.66 -9.31
N ASP A 245 11.00 1.84 -8.98
CA ASP A 245 10.75 2.57 -7.74
C ASP A 245 9.79 3.76 -7.96
N LEU A 246 8.94 3.69 -9.01
CA LEU A 246 7.99 4.73 -9.34
C LEU A 246 7.05 5.04 -8.18
N TRP A 247 7.23 6.21 -7.60
CA TRP A 247 6.44 6.70 -6.49
C TRP A 247 6.32 8.22 -6.60
N GLU A 248 5.13 8.71 -6.92
CA GLU A 248 4.86 10.14 -6.94
C GLU A 248 3.57 10.43 -6.17
N THR A 249 3.57 11.53 -5.45
CA THR A 249 2.43 12.04 -4.71
C THR A 249 2.16 13.47 -5.14
N PRO A 250 1.02 14.06 -4.77
CA PRO A 250 0.75 15.48 -5.08
C PRO A 250 1.85 16.44 -4.60
N THR A 251 2.64 16.04 -3.61
CA THR A 251 3.67 16.89 -3.00
C THR A 251 5.08 16.56 -3.47
N PHE A 252 5.37 15.28 -3.75
CA PHE A 252 6.74 14.82 -4.05
C PHE A 252 6.80 14.00 -5.33
N SER A 253 7.83 14.26 -6.13
CA SER A 253 8.18 13.45 -7.30
C SER A 253 8.83 12.13 -6.91
N SER A 254 9.04 11.23 -7.88
CA SER A 254 9.76 9.96 -7.68
C SER A 254 11.21 10.15 -7.19
N SER A 255 11.81 11.31 -7.44
CA SER A 255 13.13 11.71 -6.90
C SER A 255 13.06 12.29 -5.48
N GLY A 256 11.87 12.46 -4.89
CA GLY A 256 11.67 13.09 -3.60
C GLY A 256 11.71 14.61 -3.63
N GLU A 257 11.71 15.24 -4.80
CA GLU A 257 11.64 16.69 -4.96
C GLU A 257 10.20 17.18 -4.84
N GLU A 258 9.97 18.33 -4.20
CA GLU A 258 8.66 18.97 -4.16
C GLU A 258 8.17 19.30 -5.57
N ILE A 259 6.93 18.93 -5.87
CA ILE A 259 6.27 19.28 -7.12
C ILE A 259 5.66 20.67 -6.95
N PRO A 260 6.09 21.69 -7.70
CA PRO A 260 5.48 23.01 -7.63
C PRO A 260 4.01 22.90 -8.07
N ALA A 261 3.10 23.45 -7.26
CA ALA A 261 1.67 23.52 -7.60
C ALA A 261 1.47 24.37 -8.85
N THR A 262 1.32 23.73 -9.98
CA THR A 262 0.94 24.40 -11.24
C THR A 262 -0.58 24.38 -11.32
N ARG A 263 -1.21 25.51 -11.09
CA ARG A 263 -2.65 25.66 -11.23
C ARG A 263 -3.00 25.77 -12.72
N ALA A 264 -3.41 24.68 -13.36
CA ALA A 264 -4.15 24.76 -14.62
C ALA A 264 -5.52 25.38 -14.31
N VAL A 265 -5.85 26.48 -14.95
CA VAL A 265 -7.14 27.16 -14.76
C VAL A 265 -8.06 26.76 -15.90
N GLY A 266 -9.14 26.04 -15.57
CA GLY A 266 -10.28 25.82 -16.49
C GLY A 266 -10.25 24.49 -17.25
N HIS A 267 -9.76 23.41 -16.64
CA HIS A 267 -9.85 22.07 -17.18
C HIS A 267 -11.08 21.32 -16.60
N GLU A 268 -11.75 20.47 -17.39
CA GLU A 268 -12.93 19.69 -16.93
C GLU A 268 -12.61 18.76 -15.76
N LEU A 269 -11.33 18.38 -15.57
CA LEU A 269 -10.84 17.50 -14.51
C LEU A 269 -10.16 18.25 -13.36
N ASP A 270 -10.28 19.57 -13.25
CA ASP A 270 -9.64 20.38 -12.19
C ASP A 270 -10.09 19.99 -10.76
N GLY A 271 -11.28 19.39 -10.64
CA GLY A 271 -11.82 18.89 -9.37
C GLY A 271 -11.46 17.43 -9.05
N LEU A 272 -10.77 16.73 -9.94
CA LEU A 272 -10.43 15.32 -9.77
C LEU A 272 -9.25 15.15 -8.81
N TYR A 273 -9.29 14.11 -7.98
CA TYR A 273 -8.13 13.57 -7.28
C TYR A 273 -8.00 12.09 -7.60
N ALA A 274 -6.93 11.71 -8.29
CA ALA A 274 -6.65 10.33 -8.66
C ALA A 274 -5.63 9.71 -7.69
N TRP A 275 -5.98 8.55 -7.11
CA TRP A 275 -5.09 7.72 -6.31
C TRP A 275 -4.95 6.35 -7.00
N ILE A 276 -3.75 6.03 -7.45
CA ILE A 276 -3.48 4.85 -8.29
C ILE A 276 -2.37 4.03 -7.66
N ALA A 277 -2.63 2.76 -7.35
CA ALA A 277 -1.61 1.87 -6.78
C ALA A 277 -1.74 0.44 -7.31
N GLY A 278 -0.60 -0.21 -7.52
CA GLY A 278 -0.55 -1.58 -8.01
C GLY A 278 0.74 -1.90 -8.76
N GLU A 279 0.64 -2.70 -9.82
CA GLU A 279 1.77 -3.09 -10.65
C GLU A 279 2.36 -1.88 -11.39
N SER A 280 3.68 -1.73 -11.33
CA SER A 280 4.38 -0.51 -11.79
C SER A 280 4.13 -0.16 -13.26
N THR A 281 4.01 -1.15 -14.16
CA THR A 281 3.75 -0.90 -15.59
C THR A 281 2.33 -0.36 -15.80
N VAL A 282 1.35 -0.95 -15.10
CA VAL A 282 -0.05 -0.50 -15.13
C VAL A 282 -0.18 0.92 -14.59
N VAL A 283 0.42 1.18 -13.43
CA VAL A 283 0.45 2.50 -12.80
C VAL A 283 1.07 3.55 -13.72
N THR A 284 2.22 3.23 -14.35
CA THR A 284 2.90 4.13 -15.30
C THR A 284 2.04 4.42 -16.53
N GLY A 285 1.34 3.41 -17.06
CA GLY A 285 0.43 3.56 -18.18
C GLY A 285 -0.72 4.53 -17.86
N LEU A 286 -1.41 4.30 -16.74
CA LEU A 286 -2.49 5.18 -16.28
C LEU A 286 -2.02 6.60 -15.98
N ARG A 287 -0.82 6.75 -15.37
CA ARG A 287 -0.22 8.06 -15.15
C ARG A 287 -0.01 8.80 -16.48
N ARG A 288 0.61 8.13 -17.45
CA ARG A 288 0.87 8.72 -18.77
C ARG A 288 -0.42 9.19 -19.41
N HIS A 289 -1.47 8.39 -19.33
CA HIS A 289 -2.79 8.75 -19.81
C HIS A 289 -3.35 10.00 -19.11
N LEU A 290 -3.43 10.01 -17.77
CA LEU A 290 -3.99 11.13 -17.02
C LEU A 290 -3.19 12.42 -17.18
N VAL A 291 -1.87 12.36 -16.96
CA VAL A 291 -1.04 13.57 -16.89
C VAL A 291 -0.64 14.06 -18.28
N ASN A 292 -0.22 13.17 -19.21
CA ASN A 292 0.33 13.60 -20.49
C ASN A 292 -0.75 13.77 -21.56
N GLU A 293 -1.79 12.91 -21.57
CA GLU A 293 -2.81 12.96 -22.62
C GLU A 293 -4.00 13.81 -22.18
N LEU A 294 -4.50 13.62 -20.94
CA LEU A 294 -5.65 14.35 -20.41
C LEU A 294 -5.26 15.65 -19.71
N GLN A 295 -3.96 15.92 -19.56
CA GLN A 295 -3.44 17.15 -18.97
C GLN A 295 -3.93 17.38 -17.53
N VAL A 296 -4.24 16.29 -16.78
CA VAL A 296 -4.53 16.39 -15.35
C VAL A 296 -3.30 16.90 -14.63
N ASP A 297 -3.47 17.87 -13.75
CA ASP A 297 -2.37 18.44 -12.99
C ASP A 297 -1.74 17.37 -12.08
N ARG A 298 -0.42 17.34 -12.02
CA ARG A 298 0.33 16.38 -11.20
C ARG A 298 -0.03 16.43 -9.72
N SER A 299 -0.38 17.60 -9.21
CA SER A 299 -0.81 17.79 -7.82
C SER A 299 -2.15 17.11 -7.49
N GLN A 300 -2.89 16.65 -8.50
CA GLN A 300 -4.15 15.93 -8.36
C GLN A 300 -3.97 14.41 -8.41
N VAL A 301 -2.74 13.91 -8.64
CA VAL A 301 -2.52 12.46 -8.85
C VAL A 301 -1.46 11.92 -7.91
N ALA A 302 -1.83 10.92 -7.12
CA ALA A 302 -0.91 10.06 -6.37
C ALA A 302 -0.82 8.70 -7.06
N PHE A 303 0.40 8.25 -7.42
CA PHE A 303 0.59 6.94 -8.06
C PHE A 303 1.79 6.21 -7.47
N MET A 304 1.56 4.94 -7.18
CA MET A 304 2.49 4.13 -6.41
C MET A 304 2.63 2.74 -7.02
N GLY A 305 3.83 2.43 -7.49
CA GLY A 305 4.17 1.08 -7.90
C GLY A 305 4.41 0.20 -6.67
N TYR A 306 3.43 -0.63 -6.31
CA TYR A 306 3.53 -1.52 -5.15
C TYR A 306 4.36 -2.77 -5.46
N TRP A 307 4.39 -3.18 -6.70
CA TRP A 307 5.15 -4.33 -7.18
C TRP A 307 5.43 -4.21 -8.67
N ARG A 308 6.32 -5.05 -9.16
CA ARG A 308 6.62 -5.17 -10.59
C ARG A 308 6.72 -6.63 -10.98
N ARG A 309 6.00 -6.99 -12.04
CA ARG A 309 6.04 -8.34 -12.59
C ARG A 309 7.45 -8.66 -13.09
N GLY A 310 8.03 -9.80 -12.69
CA GLY A 310 9.38 -10.21 -13.09
C GLY A 310 10.51 -9.62 -12.25
N VAL A 311 10.22 -8.76 -11.27
CA VAL A 311 11.26 -8.10 -10.46
C VAL A 311 11.00 -8.36 -8.98
N ALA A 312 11.96 -9.00 -8.30
CA ALA A 312 11.92 -9.10 -6.85
C ALA A 312 12.20 -7.73 -6.24
N MET A 313 11.24 -7.19 -5.47
CA MET A 313 11.44 -5.95 -4.72
C MET A 313 12.69 -6.08 -3.83
N ARG A 314 13.59 -5.10 -3.92
CA ARG A 314 14.80 -5.07 -3.07
C ARG A 314 14.41 -4.87 -1.61
N SER A 315 15.07 -5.62 -0.73
CA SER A 315 14.90 -5.50 0.73
C SER A 315 15.72 -4.34 1.27
#